data_14681b282d14cb0483c329269a243f1d
#
_entry.id   14681b282d14cb0483c329269a243f1d
#
_cell.length_a   1.000
_cell.length_b   1.000
_cell.length_c   1.000
_cell.angle_alpha   90.00
_cell.angle_beta   90.00
_cell.angle_gamma   90.00
#
_symmetry.space_group_name_H-M   'P 1'
#
loop_
_entity.id
_entity.type
_entity.pdbx_description
1 polymer ?
#
loop_
_entity_poly.entity_id
_entity_poly.type
_entity_poly.pdbx_seq_one_letter_code
_entity_poly.pdbx_strand_id
1 'polypeptide(L)'
;MDANWYLIVGLGNPGREYDGSRHNVGFETADHLIDEFHIDGPTRFKKSMIGKGRIGDTRVVVMKPMTYMNLSGEAVREGLDYFKIDPSTHLIVISDDIDLEPGHLRLRQKGSAGGHNGLKNIMQHVGDGNFIRVRIGVGAKPNPQYDLADHVLGHPKGEDREKIDDAKRRAVKAIEDILEEGIQKAMNHYNS
;
A
#
# COMPACT_ATOMS: atom_id res chain seq x y z
N MET A 1 20.97 -8.58 13.85
CA MET A 1 20.68 -8.38 13.87
C MET A 1 19.90 -8.27 13.57
N ASP A 2 19.36 -8.41 13.38
CA ASP A 2 18.81 -8.15 13.15
C ASP A 2 17.67 -7.94 13.04
N ALA A 3 17.53 -7.82 12.81
CA ALA A 3 16.42 -7.00 13.20
C ALA A 3 15.17 -7.31 12.42
N ASN A 4 14.09 -7.44 13.06
CA ASN A 4 12.80 -7.74 12.44
C ASN A 4 12.14 -6.46 11.93
N TRP A 5 12.63 -5.96 10.80
CA TRP A 5 11.96 -4.84 10.13
C TRP A 5 10.76 -5.33 9.35
N TYR A 6 9.66 -4.59 9.45
CA TYR A 6 8.58 -4.72 8.46
C TYR A 6 8.82 -3.70 7.36
N LEU A 7 8.57 -4.10 6.13
CA LEU A 7 8.51 -3.18 5.00
C LEU A 7 7.05 -2.92 4.67
N ILE A 8 6.64 -1.66 4.78
CA ILE A 8 5.26 -1.22 4.49
C ILE A 8 5.34 -0.35 3.24
N VAL A 9 4.74 -0.81 2.16
CA VAL A 9 4.83 -0.17 0.85
C VAL A 9 3.50 0.42 0.46
N GLY A 10 3.47 1.73 0.22
CA GLY A 10 2.30 2.38 -0.37
C GLY A 10 2.53 2.59 -1.86
N LEU A 11 1.67 2.06 -2.69
CA LEU A 11 1.81 2.13 -4.15
C LEU A 11 1.22 3.41 -4.73
N GLY A 12 1.83 3.89 -5.78
CA GLY A 12 1.39 5.08 -6.50
C GLY A 12 2.33 5.44 -7.63
N ASN A 13 2.04 6.53 -8.32
CA ASN A 13 2.90 7.09 -9.35
C ASN A 13 3.47 8.43 -8.88
N PRO A 14 4.77 8.67 -9.06
CA PRO A 14 5.34 9.97 -8.71
C PRO A 14 4.92 11.04 -9.71
N GLY A 15 4.85 12.27 -9.25
CA GLY A 15 4.52 13.43 -10.07
C GLY A 15 3.21 14.07 -9.65
N ARG A 16 3.16 15.40 -9.77
CA ARG A 16 1.99 16.18 -9.33
C ARG A 16 0.71 15.80 -10.07
N GLU A 17 0.84 15.40 -11.33
CA GLU A 17 -0.32 15.01 -12.13
C GLU A 17 -1.06 13.80 -11.58
N TYR A 18 -0.40 13.02 -10.74
CA TYR A 18 -1.01 11.82 -10.14
C TYR A 18 -1.49 12.03 -8.71
N ASP A 19 -1.17 13.19 -8.11
CA ASP A 19 -1.57 13.47 -6.73
C ASP A 19 -3.09 13.44 -6.59
N GLY A 20 -3.57 12.73 -5.58
CA GLY A 20 -5.00 12.62 -5.32
C GLY A 20 -5.74 11.67 -6.24
N SER A 21 -5.06 11.00 -7.17
CA SER A 21 -5.70 10.00 -8.03
C SER A 21 -6.04 8.74 -7.25
N ARG A 22 -6.98 7.96 -7.79
CA ARG A 22 -7.36 6.67 -7.20
C ARG A 22 -6.16 5.75 -7.03
N HIS A 23 -5.28 5.74 -8.02
CA HIS A 23 -4.09 4.87 -8.01
C HIS A 23 -3.07 5.27 -6.94
N ASN A 24 -3.15 6.47 -6.40
CA ASN A 24 -2.20 6.98 -5.41
C ASN A 24 -2.67 6.87 -3.96
N VAL A 25 -3.79 6.17 -3.70
CA VAL A 25 -4.24 6.02 -2.31
C VAL A 25 -3.21 5.33 -1.43
N GLY A 26 -2.39 4.43 -2.00
CA GLY A 26 -1.29 3.80 -1.28
C GLY A 26 -0.22 4.81 -0.87
N PHE A 27 0.18 5.69 -1.80
CA PHE A 27 1.13 6.77 -1.51
C PHE A 27 0.63 7.65 -0.38
N GLU A 28 -0.64 8.04 -0.45
CA GLU A 28 -1.23 8.92 0.55
C GLU A 28 -1.31 8.25 1.91
N THR A 29 -1.63 6.96 1.93
CA THR A 29 -1.66 6.19 3.18
C THR A 29 -0.26 6.07 3.78
N ALA A 30 0.77 5.86 2.95
CA ALA A 30 2.15 5.84 3.43
C ALA A 30 2.53 7.18 4.07
N ASP A 31 2.13 8.29 3.47
CA ASP A 31 2.36 9.61 4.05
C ASP A 31 1.64 9.78 5.39
N HIS A 32 0.41 9.27 5.50
CA HIS A 32 -0.32 9.30 6.77
C HIS A 32 0.37 8.46 7.85
N LEU A 33 0.94 7.31 7.49
CA LEU A 33 1.70 6.49 8.45
C LEU A 33 2.91 7.25 8.97
N ILE A 34 3.65 7.88 8.09
CA ILE A 34 4.85 8.64 8.47
C ILE A 34 4.46 9.78 9.41
N ASP A 35 3.39 10.48 9.11
CA ASP A 35 2.91 11.59 9.91
C ASP A 35 2.37 11.14 11.26
N GLU A 36 1.49 10.15 11.25
CA GLU A 36 0.80 9.66 12.45
C GLU A 36 1.79 9.11 13.50
N PHE A 37 2.78 8.36 13.08
CA PHE A 37 3.71 7.68 13.97
C PHE A 37 5.06 8.39 14.09
N HIS A 38 5.16 9.62 13.56
CA HIS A 38 6.37 10.44 13.61
C HIS A 38 7.59 9.69 13.10
N ILE A 39 7.41 8.99 11.99
CA ILE A 39 8.47 8.21 11.36
C ILE A 39 9.46 9.16 10.68
N ASP A 40 10.75 8.91 10.86
CA ASP A 40 11.80 9.76 10.34
C ASP A 40 11.91 9.63 8.81
N GLY A 41 11.78 10.74 8.13
CA GLY A 41 11.77 10.81 6.67
C GLY A 41 10.55 11.54 6.15
N PRO A 42 10.18 11.38 4.86
CA PRO A 42 10.82 10.46 3.90
C PRO A 42 12.12 11.00 3.32
N THR A 43 13.04 10.09 3.00
CA THR A 43 14.29 10.42 2.33
C THR A 43 14.52 9.45 1.17
N ARG A 44 15.36 9.85 0.22
CA ARG A 44 15.63 9.02 -0.95
C ARG A 44 16.39 7.77 -0.58
N PHE A 45 15.93 6.62 -1.08
CA PHE A 45 16.58 5.33 -0.98
C PHE A 45 16.43 4.63 -2.32
N LYS A 46 17.50 4.64 -3.14
CA LYS A 46 17.49 4.01 -4.47
C LYS A 46 16.29 4.48 -5.30
N LYS A 47 15.41 3.57 -5.71
CA LYS A 47 14.24 3.90 -6.54
C LYS A 47 12.99 4.23 -5.73
N SER A 48 13.16 4.62 -4.47
CA SER A 48 12.02 4.91 -3.60
C SER A 48 12.31 6.08 -2.66
N MET A 49 11.25 6.53 -1.99
CA MET A 49 11.35 7.39 -0.82
C MET A 49 10.97 6.54 0.39
N ILE A 50 11.75 6.60 1.46
CA ILE A 50 11.47 5.80 2.66
C ILE A 50 11.51 6.64 3.93
N GLY A 51 10.72 6.20 4.90
CA GLY A 51 10.84 6.63 6.28
C GLY A 51 11.19 5.43 7.14
N LYS A 52 11.97 5.64 8.18
CA LYS A 52 12.35 4.57 9.13
C LYS A 52 11.95 4.98 10.54
N GLY A 53 11.37 4.06 11.27
CA GLY A 53 10.94 4.34 12.63
C GLY A 53 10.28 3.14 13.27
N ARG A 54 9.34 3.44 14.17
CA ARG A 54 8.60 2.40 14.90
C ARG A 54 7.11 2.70 14.88
N ILE A 55 6.34 1.62 14.84
CA ILE A 55 4.91 1.66 15.14
C ILE A 55 4.76 0.75 16.36
N GLY A 56 4.41 1.34 17.50
CA GLY A 56 4.51 0.61 18.76
C GLY A 56 5.95 0.17 19.00
N ASP A 57 6.13 -1.11 19.26
CA ASP A 57 7.47 -1.68 19.49
C ASP A 57 8.09 -2.25 18.21
N THR A 58 7.40 -2.16 17.08
CA THR A 58 7.82 -2.78 15.82
C THR A 58 8.60 -1.81 14.96
N ARG A 59 9.77 -2.22 14.50
CA ARG A 59 10.57 -1.44 13.55
C ARG A 59 9.96 -1.52 12.15
N VAL A 60 9.81 -0.38 11.51
CA VAL A 60 9.20 -0.31 10.19
C VAL A 60 10.01 0.57 9.25
N VAL A 61 10.00 0.17 7.97
CA VAL A 61 10.40 1.01 6.84
C VAL A 61 9.14 1.26 6.05
N VAL A 62 8.75 2.52 5.91
CA VAL A 62 7.59 2.90 5.09
C VAL A 62 8.13 3.39 3.76
N MET A 63 7.71 2.74 2.68
CA MET A 63 8.27 2.97 1.34
C MET A 63 7.22 3.46 0.36
N LYS A 64 7.61 4.45 -0.43
CA LYS A 64 6.86 4.88 -1.61
C LYS A 64 7.74 4.62 -2.82
N PRO A 65 7.47 3.58 -3.63
CA PRO A 65 8.23 3.35 -4.87
C PRO A 65 8.08 4.55 -5.81
N MET A 66 9.20 5.01 -6.35
CA MET A 66 9.21 6.16 -7.25
C MET A 66 9.46 5.73 -8.70
N THR A 67 9.12 4.49 -9.01
CA THR A 67 9.41 3.82 -10.27
C THR A 67 8.30 3.93 -11.31
N TYR A 68 7.19 4.57 -10.98
CA TYR A 68 5.88 4.37 -11.60
C TYR A 68 5.32 2.98 -11.30
N MET A 69 4.00 2.86 -11.39
CA MET A 69 3.27 1.73 -10.83
C MET A 69 3.72 0.38 -11.38
N ASN A 70 3.91 0.26 -12.69
CA ASN A 70 4.23 -1.02 -13.32
C ASN A 70 5.63 -1.55 -13.02
N LEU A 71 6.48 -0.77 -12.36
CA LEU A 71 7.83 -1.17 -11.96
C LEU A 71 8.00 -1.15 -10.43
N SER A 72 6.92 -1.13 -9.69
CA SER A 72 6.95 -1.05 -8.22
C SER A 72 7.79 -2.16 -7.59
N GLY A 73 7.81 -3.33 -8.19
CA GLY A 73 8.57 -4.46 -7.67
C GLY A 73 10.07 -4.26 -7.65
N GLU A 74 10.62 -3.40 -8.53
CA GLU A 74 12.04 -3.08 -8.50
C GLU A 74 12.42 -2.40 -7.19
N ALA A 75 11.65 -1.42 -6.77
CA ALA A 75 11.90 -0.72 -5.52
C ALA A 75 11.69 -1.62 -4.30
N VAL A 76 10.62 -2.43 -4.35
CA VAL A 76 10.32 -3.37 -3.25
C VAL A 76 11.46 -4.37 -3.10
N ARG A 77 11.97 -4.93 -4.20
CA ARG A 77 13.10 -5.86 -4.15
C ARG A 77 14.32 -5.22 -3.51
N GLU A 78 14.62 -3.97 -3.85
CA GLU A 78 15.73 -3.25 -3.24
C GLU A 78 15.58 -3.14 -1.73
N GLY A 79 14.38 -2.82 -1.26
CA GLY A 79 14.13 -2.70 0.17
C GLY A 79 14.21 -4.04 0.91
N LEU A 80 13.61 -5.08 0.34
CA LEU A 80 13.66 -6.41 0.94
C LEU A 80 15.09 -6.90 1.09
N ASP A 81 15.90 -6.71 0.05
CA ASP A 81 17.29 -7.17 0.07
C ASP A 81 18.15 -6.37 1.05
N TYR A 82 18.00 -5.05 1.03
CA TYR A 82 18.82 -4.19 1.87
C TYR A 82 18.52 -4.39 3.36
N PHE A 83 17.27 -4.45 3.72
CA PHE A 83 16.85 -4.61 5.12
C PHE A 83 16.72 -6.07 5.54
N LYS A 84 16.97 -7.01 4.63
CA LYS A 84 16.93 -8.45 4.87
C LYS A 84 15.58 -8.89 5.41
N ILE A 85 14.54 -8.55 4.66
CA ILE A 85 13.15 -8.78 5.06
C ILE A 85 12.57 -9.96 4.28
N ASP A 86 11.94 -10.89 5.01
CA ASP A 86 11.19 -11.99 4.42
C ASP A 86 9.81 -11.49 4.01
N PRO A 87 9.49 -11.45 2.71
CA PRO A 87 8.21 -10.92 2.27
C PRO A 87 7.01 -11.72 2.76
N SER A 88 7.17 -13.03 2.99
CA SER A 88 6.04 -13.87 3.40
C SER A 88 5.54 -13.55 4.80
N THR A 89 6.35 -12.89 5.62
CA THR A 89 6.01 -12.59 7.01
C THR A 89 6.05 -11.10 7.34
N HIS A 90 6.84 -10.30 6.61
CA HIS A 90 7.17 -8.93 7.02
C HIS A 90 7.00 -7.90 5.90
N LEU A 91 6.26 -8.22 4.84
CA LEU A 91 5.93 -7.26 3.78
C LEU A 91 4.44 -6.95 3.81
N ILE A 92 4.11 -5.66 3.89
CA ILE A 92 2.72 -5.17 3.81
C ILE A 92 2.66 -4.19 2.64
N VAL A 93 1.75 -4.44 1.69
CA VAL A 93 1.58 -3.58 0.51
C VAL A 93 0.19 -2.95 0.53
N ILE A 94 0.15 -1.63 0.41
CA ILE A 94 -1.09 -0.85 0.39
C ILE A 94 -1.39 -0.47 -1.06
N SER A 95 -2.57 -0.84 -1.54
CA SER A 95 -2.95 -0.58 -2.93
C SER A 95 -4.41 -0.19 -3.05
N ASP A 96 -4.74 0.50 -4.15
CA ASP A 96 -6.12 0.73 -4.57
C ASP A 96 -6.72 -0.56 -5.10
N ASP A 97 -8.06 -0.68 -5.01
CA ASP A 97 -8.79 -1.85 -5.48
C ASP A 97 -10.09 -1.39 -6.13
N ILE A 98 -10.22 -1.64 -7.43
CA ILE A 98 -11.41 -1.25 -8.20
C ILE A 98 -12.58 -2.20 -7.98
N ASP A 99 -12.35 -3.36 -7.40
CA ASP A 99 -13.39 -4.35 -7.13
C ASP A 99 -14.07 -4.12 -5.77
N LEU A 100 -13.56 -3.18 -5.00
CA LEU A 100 -14.16 -2.76 -3.72
C LEU A 100 -14.79 -1.38 -3.88
N GLU A 101 -15.97 -1.21 -3.30
CA GLU A 101 -16.63 0.08 -3.31
C GLU A 101 -15.79 1.14 -2.57
N PRO A 102 -15.93 2.43 -2.96
CA PRO A 102 -15.18 3.48 -2.29
C PRO A 102 -15.38 3.45 -0.77
N GLY A 103 -14.27 3.50 -0.06
CA GLY A 103 -14.30 3.52 1.40
C GLY A 103 -14.22 2.17 2.07
N HIS A 104 -14.26 1.09 1.33
CA HIS A 104 -14.10 -0.25 1.90
C HIS A 104 -12.62 -0.60 2.05
N LEU A 105 -12.30 -1.37 3.08
CA LEU A 105 -10.98 -1.95 3.27
C LEU A 105 -11.05 -3.45 3.14
N ARG A 106 -9.99 -4.04 2.62
CA ARG A 106 -9.85 -5.49 2.60
C ARG A 106 -8.40 -5.85 2.91
N LEU A 107 -8.21 -6.59 3.99
CA LEU A 107 -6.91 -7.12 4.36
C LEU A 107 -6.79 -8.55 3.88
N ARG A 108 -5.62 -8.92 3.35
CA ARG A 108 -5.34 -10.27 2.88
C ARG A 108 -3.93 -10.67 3.29
N GLN A 109 -3.75 -11.91 3.69
CA GLN A 109 -2.43 -12.45 3.99
C GLN A 109 -1.68 -12.86 2.73
N LYS A 110 -2.42 -13.21 1.69
CA LYS A 110 -1.87 -13.61 0.38
C LYS A 110 -2.95 -13.43 -0.68
N GLY A 111 -2.57 -13.55 -1.93
CA GLY A 111 -3.55 -13.48 -3.01
C GLY A 111 -2.93 -13.18 -4.36
N SER A 112 -3.80 -13.03 -5.36
CA SER A 112 -3.41 -12.65 -6.72
C SER A 112 -3.25 -11.13 -6.80
N ALA A 113 -2.75 -10.68 -7.95
CA ALA A 113 -2.66 -9.24 -8.24
C ALA A 113 -3.99 -8.68 -8.74
N GLY A 114 -4.94 -9.54 -9.13
CA GLY A 114 -6.09 -9.08 -9.88
C GLY A 114 -5.63 -8.42 -11.16
N GLY A 115 -6.14 -7.26 -11.48
CA GLY A 115 -5.64 -6.48 -12.62
C GLY A 115 -4.66 -5.38 -12.24
N HIS A 116 -4.15 -5.38 -11.02
CA HIS A 116 -3.31 -4.30 -10.51
C HIS A 116 -1.85 -4.50 -10.95
N ASN A 117 -1.35 -3.58 -11.78
CA ASN A 117 -0.02 -3.71 -12.37
C ASN A 117 1.11 -3.62 -11.33
N GLY A 118 0.94 -2.81 -10.30
CA GLY A 118 1.94 -2.70 -9.23
C GLY A 118 2.07 -4.01 -8.46
N LEU A 119 0.95 -4.59 -8.07
CA LEU A 119 0.95 -5.88 -7.37
C LEU A 119 1.53 -6.98 -8.25
N LYS A 120 1.17 -6.98 -9.53
CA LYS A 120 1.69 -7.96 -10.49
C LYS A 120 3.22 -7.88 -10.56
N ASN A 121 3.77 -6.70 -10.65
CA ASN A 121 5.22 -6.52 -10.73
C ASN A 121 5.91 -6.93 -9.43
N ILE A 122 5.33 -6.59 -8.28
CA ILE A 122 5.86 -7.04 -6.99
C ILE A 122 5.89 -8.56 -6.94
N MET A 123 4.80 -9.22 -7.34
CA MET A 123 4.75 -10.69 -7.34
C MET A 123 5.82 -11.31 -8.22
N GLN A 124 6.13 -10.70 -9.36
CA GLN A 124 7.22 -11.16 -10.23
C GLN A 124 8.58 -11.09 -9.53
N HIS A 125 8.82 -10.04 -8.76
CA HIS A 125 10.08 -9.87 -8.05
C HIS A 125 10.19 -10.70 -6.77
N VAL A 126 9.08 -10.94 -6.09
CA VAL A 126 9.03 -11.72 -4.86
C VAL A 126 8.93 -13.22 -5.14
N GLY A 127 8.35 -13.58 -6.28
CA GLY A 127 8.20 -14.97 -6.73
C GLY A 127 6.80 -15.54 -6.54
N ASP A 128 5.97 -14.92 -5.70
CA ASP A 128 4.59 -15.34 -5.48
C ASP A 128 3.77 -14.20 -4.87
N GLY A 129 2.52 -14.52 -4.53
CA GLY A 129 1.61 -13.57 -3.89
C GLY A 129 1.53 -13.70 -2.39
N ASN A 130 2.50 -14.35 -1.75
CA ASN A 130 2.46 -14.62 -0.33
C ASN A 130 3.05 -13.44 0.46
N PHE A 131 2.29 -12.37 0.57
CA PHE A 131 2.60 -11.21 1.41
C PHE A 131 1.29 -10.50 1.78
N ILE A 132 1.33 -9.73 2.85
CA ILE A 132 0.15 -9.04 3.37
C ILE A 132 -0.23 -7.88 2.45
N ARG A 133 -1.54 -7.72 2.21
CA ARG A 133 -2.09 -6.60 1.44
C ARG A 133 -3.14 -5.88 2.23
N VAL A 134 -3.09 -4.55 2.12
CA VAL A 134 -4.14 -3.67 2.60
C VAL A 134 -4.74 -3.02 1.36
N ARG A 135 -5.94 -3.43 0.99
CA ARG A 135 -6.61 -2.94 -0.22
C ARG A 135 -7.63 -1.88 0.17
N ILE A 136 -7.56 -0.75 -0.52
CA ILE A 136 -8.46 0.37 -0.29
C ILE A 136 -9.38 0.49 -1.50
N GLY A 137 -10.68 0.34 -1.28
CA GLY A 137 -11.68 0.40 -2.35
C GLY A 137 -11.76 1.79 -2.95
N VAL A 138 -11.69 1.85 -4.27
CA VAL A 138 -11.83 3.09 -5.03
C VAL A 138 -12.97 3.02 -6.04
N GLY A 139 -13.63 1.86 -6.15
CA GLY A 139 -14.77 1.65 -7.02
C GLY A 139 -14.40 1.29 -8.43
N ALA A 140 -15.36 0.69 -9.13
CA ALA A 140 -15.23 0.24 -10.50
C ALA A 140 -15.34 1.40 -11.49
N LYS A 141 -14.90 1.15 -12.72
CA LYS A 141 -15.09 2.08 -13.84
C LYS A 141 -16.59 2.43 -13.98
N PRO A 142 -16.90 3.62 -14.46
CA PRO A 142 -18.31 4.01 -14.62
C PRO A 142 -19.07 3.13 -15.63
N ASN A 143 -18.36 2.54 -16.60
CA ASN A 143 -18.96 1.61 -17.57
C ASN A 143 -17.86 0.73 -18.19
N PRO A 144 -18.24 -0.40 -18.84
CA PRO A 144 -17.24 -1.34 -19.38
C PRO A 144 -16.34 -0.75 -20.47
N GLN A 145 -16.80 0.29 -21.17
CA GLN A 145 -16.04 0.91 -22.26
C GLN A 145 -15.05 1.96 -21.76
N TYR A 146 -15.18 2.39 -20.52
CA TYR A 146 -14.27 3.37 -19.95
C TYR A 146 -12.87 2.76 -19.80
N ASP A 147 -11.83 3.50 -20.15
CA ASP A 147 -10.45 3.01 -20.04
C ASP A 147 -10.07 2.88 -18.55
N LEU A 148 -9.58 1.70 -18.17
CA LEU A 148 -9.17 1.43 -16.80
C LEU A 148 -8.06 2.37 -16.35
N ALA A 149 -7.07 2.64 -17.22
CA ALA A 149 -5.98 3.55 -16.86
C ALA A 149 -6.51 4.95 -16.57
N ASP A 150 -7.45 5.44 -17.38
CA ASP A 150 -8.07 6.73 -17.13
C ASP A 150 -8.84 6.75 -15.82
N HIS A 151 -9.50 5.65 -15.50
CA HIS A 151 -10.26 5.56 -14.24
C HIS A 151 -9.35 5.66 -13.01
N VAL A 152 -8.29 4.84 -12.97
CA VAL A 152 -7.41 4.81 -11.79
C VAL A 152 -6.54 6.06 -11.67
N LEU A 153 -6.24 6.71 -12.78
CA LEU A 153 -5.51 7.97 -12.77
C LEU A 153 -6.42 9.19 -12.54
N GLY A 154 -7.73 8.97 -12.56
CA GLY A 154 -8.71 10.00 -12.26
C GLY A 154 -8.84 10.25 -10.76
N HIS A 155 -9.51 11.35 -10.42
CA HIS A 155 -9.66 11.79 -9.04
C HIS A 155 -11.05 11.48 -8.52
N PRO A 156 -11.19 10.84 -7.35
CA PRO A 156 -12.50 10.69 -6.74
C PRO A 156 -13.03 12.05 -6.30
N LYS A 157 -14.34 12.21 -6.31
CA LYS A 157 -14.99 13.49 -6.01
C LYS A 157 -16.16 13.27 -5.05
N GLY A 158 -16.51 14.35 -4.34
CA GLY A 158 -17.69 14.39 -3.48
C GLY A 158 -17.67 13.31 -2.42
N GLU A 159 -18.76 12.55 -2.34
CA GLU A 159 -18.94 11.52 -1.33
C GLU A 159 -17.90 10.39 -1.45
N ASP A 160 -17.53 10.02 -2.67
CA ASP A 160 -16.50 9.00 -2.88
C ASP A 160 -15.16 9.45 -2.33
N ARG A 161 -14.81 10.71 -2.53
CA ARG A 161 -13.58 11.27 -1.99
C ARG A 161 -13.54 11.20 -0.48
N GLU A 162 -14.65 11.57 0.17
CA GLU A 162 -14.73 11.53 1.63
C GLU A 162 -14.61 10.10 2.16
N LYS A 163 -15.26 9.16 1.51
CA LYS A 163 -15.20 7.74 1.90
C LYS A 163 -13.80 7.17 1.75
N ILE A 164 -13.12 7.52 0.67
CA ILE A 164 -11.76 7.05 0.41
C ILE A 164 -10.78 7.67 1.40
N ASP A 165 -10.93 8.97 1.70
CA ASP A 165 -10.09 9.64 2.68
C ASP A 165 -10.26 9.00 4.07
N ASP A 166 -11.49 8.66 4.45
CA ASP A 166 -11.74 7.94 5.69
C ASP A 166 -11.10 6.55 5.69
N ALA A 167 -11.20 5.84 4.56
CA ALA A 167 -10.59 4.51 4.45
C ALA A 167 -9.07 4.56 4.59
N LYS A 168 -8.42 5.61 4.08
CA LYS A 168 -6.97 5.77 4.26
C LYS A 168 -6.61 5.89 5.74
N ARG A 169 -7.40 6.64 6.51
CA ARG A 169 -7.17 6.75 7.96
C ARG A 169 -7.39 5.42 8.67
N ARG A 170 -8.44 4.69 8.29
CA ARG A 170 -8.69 3.36 8.86
C ARG A 170 -7.62 2.35 8.45
N ALA A 171 -7.04 2.50 7.26
CA ALA A 171 -5.93 1.66 6.83
C ALA A 171 -4.70 1.84 7.71
N VAL A 172 -4.41 3.08 8.14
CA VAL A 172 -3.32 3.34 9.08
C VAL A 172 -3.56 2.59 10.39
N LYS A 173 -4.78 2.65 10.91
CA LYS A 173 -5.14 1.93 12.14
C LYS A 173 -5.06 0.41 11.93
N ALA A 174 -5.52 -0.07 10.78
CA ALA A 174 -5.46 -1.49 10.46
C ALA A 174 -4.02 -2.00 10.43
N ILE A 175 -3.10 -1.22 9.88
CA ILE A 175 -1.69 -1.60 9.83
C ILE A 175 -1.11 -1.66 11.25
N GLU A 176 -1.44 -0.70 12.10
CA GLU A 176 -1.04 -0.75 13.50
C GLU A 176 -1.53 -2.05 14.16
N ASP A 177 -2.78 -2.42 13.92
CA ASP A 177 -3.37 -3.63 14.48
C ASP A 177 -2.73 -4.90 13.92
N ILE A 178 -2.39 -4.91 12.63
CA ILE A 178 -1.65 -6.05 12.04
C ILE A 178 -0.32 -6.27 12.78
N LEU A 179 0.40 -5.19 13.02
CA LEU A 179 1.70 -5.27 13.69
C LEU A 179 1.58 -5.68 15.15
N GLU A 180 0.51 -5.28 15.81
CA GLU A 180 0.32 -5.54 17.22
C GLU A 180 -0.33 -6.90 17.50
N GLU A 181 -1.36 -7.25 16.73
CA GLU A 181 -2.21 -8.41 17.02
C GLU A 181 -2.09 -9.53 15.98
N GLY A 182 -1.48 -9.26 14.84
CA GLY A 182 -1.36 -10.22 13.73
C GLY A 182 -2.45 -10.06 12.69
N ILE A 183 -2.16 -10.60 11.50
CA ILE A 183 -3.04 -10.44 10.33
C ILE A 183 -4.41 -11.11 10.52
N GLN A 184 -4.48 -12.25 11.20
CA GLN A 184 -5.76 -12.96 11.35
C GLN A 184 -6.77 -12.15 12.16
N LYS A 185 -6.36 -11.59 13.29
CA LYS A 185 -7.23 -10.76 14.10
C LYS A 185 -7.63 -9.48 13.36
N ALA A 186 -6.68 -8.87 12.67
CA ALA A 186 -6.95 -7.67 11.90
C ALA A 186 -7.96 -7.96 10.79
N MET A 187 -7.82 -9.08 10.09
CA MET A 187 -8.79 -9.48 9.06
C MET A 187 -10.20 -9.63 9.64
N ASN A 188 -10.32 -10.26 10.79
CA ASN A 188 -11.62 -10.44 11.44
C ASN A 188 -12.25 -9.09 11.79
N HIS A 189 -11.45 -8.12 12.14
CA HIS A 189 -11.91 -6.80 12.57
C HIS A 189 -12.29 -5.90 11.38
N TYR A 190 -11.52 -5.93 10.31
CA TYR A 190 -11.66 -4.96 9.21
C TYR A 190 -12.35 -5.49 7.96
N ASN A 191 -12.45 -6.80 7.77
CA ASN A 191 -13.01 -7.39 6.54
C ASN A 191 -14.51 -7.64 6.57
N SER A 192 -15.19 -7.22 7.60
CA SER A 192 -16.63 -7.46 7.75
C SER A 192 -17.47 -6.69 6.72
#